data_679b7e8331595123abf342119a089961
#
_entry.id   679b7e8331595123abf342119a089961
#
_cell.length_a   1.000
_cell.length_b   1.000
_cell.length_c   1.000
_cell.angle_alpha   90.00
_cell.angle_beta   90.00
_cell.angle_gamma   90.00
#
_symmetry.space_group_name_H-M   'P 1'
#
loop_
_entity.id
_entity.type
_entity.pdbx_description
1 polymer ?
#
loop_
_entity_poly.entity_id
_entity_poly.type
_entity_poly.pdbx_seq_one_letter_code
_entity_poly.pdbx_strand_id
1 'polypeptide(L)'
;MSNNKRPRRIILDLAVTLDGFIEGQKGEVDWCIMDSDMGFINFLNHIDTILYGRRSYDLWGQYTPENEDSDTEKEIWKLVHSKEKYVFSRTQKRTDNKVTLINDNIFEEVNKLKNKPGKDIWLYGGASLITTFINLGLVDEFRLSVHPVILGEGKPLFIDIKQRLNLKLVNTKRFSSGVVQLCYHLNDK
;
A
#
# COMPACT_ATOMS: atom_id res chain seq x y z
N MET A 1 34.27 -5.23 -6.16
CA MET A 1 33.10 -6.09 -6.42
C MET A 1 31.86 -5.24 -6.27
N SER A 2 31.26 -4.77 -7.36
CA SER A 2 30.03 -3.98 -7.32
C SER A 2 28.90 -4.91 -6.87
N ASN A 3 28.40 -4.70 -5.66
CA ASN A 3 27.21 -5.35 -5.15
C ASN A 3 26.02 -4.83 -5.99
N ASN A 4 25.69 -5.53 -7.07
CA ASN A 4 24.58 -5.21 -7.96
C ASN A 4 23.27 -5.59 -7.25
N LYS A 5 22.95 -4.87 -6.14
CA LYS A 5 21.68 -5.02 -5.44
C LYS A 5 20.61 -4.40 -6.33
N ARG A 6 19.59 -5.20 -6.69
CA ARG A 6 18.41 -4.68 -7.39
C ARG A 6 17.83 -3.50 -6.58
N PRO A 7 17.30 -2.47 -7.24
CA PRO A 7 16.53 -1.42 -6.56
C PRO A 7 15.37 -2.03 -5.75
N ARG A 8 15.01 -1.39 -4.65
CA ARG A 8 13.85 -1.76 -3.84
C ARG A 8 12.59 -1.56 -4.68
N ARG A 9 11.66 -2.52 -4.65
CA ARG A 9 10.38 -2.38 -5.35
C ARG A 9 9.38 -1.62 -4.49
N ILE A 10 8.52 -0.86 -5.14
CA ILE A 10 7.33 -0.28 -4.54
C ILE A 10 6.15 -1.17 -4.89
N ILE A 11 5.55 -1.75 -3.86
CA ILE A 11 4.43 -2.68 -3.94
C ILE A 11 3.17 -1.95 -3.48
N LEU A 12 2.20 -1.78 -4.36
CA LEU A 12 0.86 -1.37 -4.00
C LEU A 12 0.11 -2.61 -3.52
N ASP A 13 -0.07 -2.75 -2.22
CA ASP A 13 -0.80 -3.87 -1.60
C ASP A 13 -2.00 -3.33 -0.83
N LEU A 14 -3.21 -3.68 -1.26
CA LEU A 14 -4.43 -3.26 -0.58
C LEU A 14 -5.65 -4.13 -0.92
N ALA A 15 -6.67 -4.03 -0.07
CA ALA A 15 -8.00 -4.57 -0.32
C ALA A 15 -8.77 -3.66 -1.29
N VAL A 16 -9.53 -4.26 -2.18
CA VAL A 16 -10.42 -3.56 -3.11
C VAL A 16 -11.72 -4.36 -3.27
N THR A 17 -12.85 -3.69 -3.42
CA THR A 17 -14.13 -4.35 -3.73
C THR A 17 -14.15 -4.84 -5.17
N LEU A 18 -15.08 -5.74 -5.51
CA LEU A 18 -15.22 -6.26 -6.88
C LEU A 18 -15.49 -5.15 -7.90
N ASP A 19 -16.16 -4.06 -7.51
CA ASP A 19 -16.44 -2.88 -8.31
C ASP A 19 -15.38 -1.75 -8.17
N GLY A 20 -14.23 -2.04 -7.53
CA GLY A 20 -13.05 -1.20 -7.59
C GLY A 20 -12.94 -0.09 -6.55
N PHE A 21 -13.70 -0.14 -5.47
CA PHE A 21 -13.61 0.83 -4.37
C PHE A 21 -12.64 0.35 -3.27
N ILE A 22 -12.01 1.29 -2.57
CA ILE A 22 -11.09 1.03 -1.46
C ILE A 22 -11.67 1.45 -0.11
N GLU A 23 -12.74 2.21 -0.10
CA GLU A 23 -13.53 2.59 1.08
C GLU A 23 -14.93 3.03 0.61
N GLY A 24 -15.93 2.94 1.49
CA GLY A 24 -17.27 3.46 1.26
C GLY A 24 -17.30 4.99 1.24
N GLN A 25 -18.49 5.59 1.07
CA GLN A 25 -18.65 7.04 0.98
C GLN A 25 -18.21 7.80 2.23
N LYS A 26 -18.37 7.19 3.42
CA LYS A 26 -17.96 7.77 4.71
C LYS A 26 -16.63 7.25 5.20
N GLY A 27 -15.90 6.50 4.36
CA GLY A 27 -14.61 5.89 4.69
C GLY A 27 -14.73 4.51 5.34
N GLU A 28 -15.88 3.84 5.20
CA GLU A 28 -16.11 2.51 5.76
C GLU A 28 -15.23 1.46 5.06
N VAL A 29 -14.67 0.56 5.86
CA VAL A 29 -13.85 -0.57 5.42
C VAL A 29 -14.26 -1.88 6.13
N ASP A 30 -15.48 -1.92 6.68
CA ASP A 30 -16.07 -3.05 7.40
C ASP A 30 -16.24 -4.32 6.54
N TRP A 31 -16.23 -4.16 5.22
CA TRP A 31 -16.22 -5.24 4.24
C TRP A 31 -14.85 -5.93 4.07
N CYS A 32 -13.78 -5.35 4.62
CA CYS A 32 -12.43 -5.88 4.46
C CYS A 32 -12.23 -7.12 5.33
N ILE A 33 -11.98 -8.25 4.68
CA ILE A 33 -11.73 -9.53 5.35
C ILE A 33 -10.23 -9.70 5.54
N MET A 34 -9.81 -10.07 6.75
CA MET A 34 -8.41 -10.28 7.13
C MET A 34 -8.21 -11.73 7.59
N ASP A 35 -8.26 -12.68 6.66
CA ASP A 35 -8.03 -14.09 6.97
C ASP A 35 -6.55 -14.38 7.25
N SER A 36 -6.27 -15.28 8.17
CA SER A 36 -4.90 -15.68 8.54
C SER A 36 -4.14 -16.33 7.38
N ASP A 37 -4.85 -16.98 6.44
CA ASP A 37 -4.25 -17.61 5.25
C ASP A 37 -3.88 -16.62 4.14
N MET A 38 -4.25 -15.34 4.27
CA MET A 38 -3.86 -14.28 3.33
C MET A 38 -2.36 -13.99 3.33
N GLY A 39 -1.65 -14.40 4.38
CA GLY A 39 -0.19 -14.29 4.47
C GLY A 39 0.30 -12.86 4.61
N PHE A 40 -0.51 -11.98 5.22
CA PHE A 40 -0.17 -10.56 5.37
C PHE A 40 1.07 -10.35 6.27
N ILE A 41 1.23 -11.16 7.31
CA ILE A 41 2.45 -11.17 8.15
C ILE A 41 3.70 -11.47 7.30
N ASN A 42 3.60 -12.45 6.37
CA ASN A 42 4.72 -12.73 5.46
C ASN A 42 5.02 -11.53 4.56
N PHE A 43 4.01 -10.85 4.04
CA PHE A 43 4.20 -9.61 3.29
C PHE A 43 4.90 -8.55 4.13
N LEU A 44 4.45 -8.29 5.35
CA LEU A 44 5.08 -7.33 6.27
C LEU A 44 6.53 -7.67 6.57
N ASN A 45 6.90 -8.94 6.57
CA ASN A 45 8.29 -9.37 6.75
C ASN A 45 9.17 -9.15 5.51
N HIS A 46 8.60 -8.98 4.31
CA HIS A 46 9.31 -8.69 3.06
C HIS A 46 9.53 -7.20 2.81
N ILE A 47 8.90 -6.34 3.60
CA ILE A 47 9.05 -4.88 3.51
C ILE A 47 9.71 -4.31 4.77
N ASP A 48 10.33 -3.14 4.67
CA ASP A 48 10.85 -2.39 5.82
C ASP A 48 10.38 -0.94 5.87
N THR A 49 9.68 -0.48 4.83
CA THR A 49 9.25 0.91 4.66
C THR A 49 7.81 0.96 4.18
N ILE A 50 7.05 1.93 4.72
CA ILE A 50 5.65 2.17 4.32
C ILE A 50 5.48 3.63 3.90
N LEU A 51 4.77 3.83 2.77
CA LEU A 51 4.48 5.14 2.20
C LEU A 51 3.00 5.47 2.40
N TYR A 52 2.74 6.57 3.11
CA TYR A 52 1.39 7.03 3.43
C TYR A 52 1.09 8.39 2.81
N GLY A 53 -0.11 8.58 2.29
CA GLY A 53 -0.70 9.91 2.20
C GLY A 53 -1.05 10.40 3.61
N ARG A 54 -1.01 11.71 3.83
CA ARG A 54 -1.26 12.31 5.16
C ARG A 54 -2.53 11.76 5.83
N ARG A 55 -3.68 11.79 5.13
CA ARG A 55 -4.95 11.34 5.72
C ARG A 55 -4.93 9.86 6.12
N SER A 56 -4.30 9.02 5.31
CA SER A 56 -4.17 7.59 5.65
C SER A 56 -3.23 7.36 6.83
N TYR A 57 -2.18 8.19 6.98
CA TYR A 57 -1.31 8.14 8.14
C TYR A 57 -2.03 8.60 9.40
N ASP A 58 -2.81 9.68 9.32
CA ASP A 58 -3.57 10.21 10.46
C ASP A 58 -4.60 9.18 10.98
N LEU A 59 -5.19 8.37 10.09
CA LEU A 59 -6.18 7.34 10.43
C LEU A 59 -5.54 6.01 10.86
N TRP A 60 -4.56 5.53 10.12
CA TRP A 60 -4.05 4.17 10.23
C TRP A 60 -2.59 4.06 10.63
N GLY A 61 -1.76 5.03 10.25
CA GLY A 61 -0.31 4.97 10.51
C GLY A 61 0.06 5.04 11.99
N GLN A 62 -0.85 5.50 12.83
CA GLN A 62 -0.71 5.64 14.28
C GLN A 62 -1.69 4.74 15.06
N TYR A 63 -2.48 3.94 14.38
CA TYR A 63 -3.45 3.05 15.03
C TYR A 63 -2.74 2.13 16.04
N THR A 64 -3.31 2.00 17.22
CA THR A 64 -2.83 1.11 18.27
C THR A 64 -3.92 0.10 18.58
N PRO A 65 -3.63 -1.22 18.50
CA PRO A 65 -4.61 -2.25 18.81
C PRO A 65 -5.12 -2.13 20.25
N GLU A 66 -6.40 -2.41 20.41
CA GLU A 66 -7.04 -2.49 21.72
C GLU A 66 -6.84 -3.88 22.35
N ASN A 67 -7.21 -4.02 23.63
CA ASN A 67 -7.04 -5.31 24.34
C ASN A 67 -7.92 -6.43 23.75
N GLU A 68 -9.03 -6.07 23.13
CA GLU A 68 -10.01 -7.00 22.53
C GLU A 68 -9.58 -7.52 21.16
N ASP A 69 -8.56 -6.89 20.51
CA ASP A 69 -8.04 -7.34 19.24
C ASP A 69 -7.34 -8.70 19.37
N SER A 70 -7.41 -9.48 18.30
CA SER A 70 -6.77 -10.80 18.24
C SER A 70 -5.24 -10.71 18.34
N ASP A 71 -4.58 -11.77 18.79
CA ASP A 71 -3.12 -11.84 18.83
C ASP A 71 -2.48 -11.63 17.45
N THR A 72 -3.15 -12.09 16.40
CA THR A 72 -2.72 -11.87 15.00
C THR A 72 -2.76 -10.40 14.62
N GLU A 73 -3.82 -9.66 14.99
CA GLU A 73 -3.91 -8.21 14.74
C GLU A 73 -2.84 -7.45 15.51
N LYS A 74 -2.61 -7.80 16.77
CA LYS A 74 -1.52 -7.22 17.57
C LYS A 74 -0.14 -7.45 16.95
N GLU A 75 0.11 -8.65 16.42
CA GLU A 75 1.35 -8.97 15.70
C GLU A 75 1.47 -8.13 14.41
N ILE A 76 0.42 -8.03 13.62
CA ILE A 76 0.37 -7.20 12.41
C ILE A 76 0.75 -5.76 12.74
N TRP A 77 0.10 -5.14 13.73
CA TRP A 77 0.37 -3.76 14.08
C TRP A 77 1.75 -3.56 14.69
N LYS A 78 2.25 -4.50 15.46
CA LYS A 78 3.65 -4.50 15.93
C LYS A 78 4.63 -4.47 14.75
N LEU A 79 4.39 -5.28 13.72
CA LEU A 79 5.21 -5.28 12.51
C LEU A 79 5.07 -3.97 11.74
N VAL A 80 3.86 -3.44 11.56
CA VAL A 80 3.62 -2.14 10.89
C VAL A 80 4.34 -1.01 11.63
N HIS A 81 4.31 -0.98 12.97
CA HIS A 81 4.99 0.05 13.76
C HIS A 81 6.50 -0.05 13.70
N SER A 82 7.07 -1.22 13.44
CA SER A 82 8.51 -1.42 13.31
C SER A 82 9.10 -0.88 12.01
N LYS A 83 8.26 -0.49 11.02
CA LYS A 83 8.72 -0.05 9.70
C LYS A 83 9.04 1.44 9.69
N GLU A 84 10.00 1.83 8.83
CA GLU A 84 10.17 3.24 8.48
C GLU A 84 8.91 3.77 7.81
N LYS A 85 8.51 5.00 8.14
CA LYS A 85 7.31 5.62 7.59
C LYS A 85 7.65 6.92 6.90
N TYR A 86 7.17 7.06 5.67
CA TYR A 86 7.22 8.27 4.88
C TYR A 86 5.81 8.78 4.65
N VAL A 87 5.57 10.04 4.96
CA VAL A 87 4.25 10.68 4.82
C VAL A 87 4.31 11.75 3.74
N PHE A 88 3.44 11.64 2.75
CA PHE A 88 3.35 12.57 1.64
C PHE A 88 2.24 13.59 1.90
N SER A 89 2.60 14.89 1.94
CA SER A 89 1.66 15.98 2.19
C SER A 89 2.12 17.25 1.51
N ARG A 90 1.23 17.91 0.78
CA ARG A 90 1.52 19.22 0.16
C ARG A 90 1.41 20.37 1.15
N THR A 91 0.72 20.22 2.26
CA THR A 91 0.35 21.31 3.18
C THR A 91 0.95 21.18 4.57
N GLN A 92 1.25 19.97 5.03
CA GLN A 92 1.81 19.76 6.36
C GLN A 92 3.30 20.06 6.34
N LYS A 93 3.77 20.87 7.29
CA LYS A 93 5.17 21.30 7.39
C LYS A 93 5.94 20.63 8.53
N ARG A 94 5.26 19.99 9.45
CA ARG A 94 5.85 19.30 10.62
C ARG A 94 5.12 18.00 10.91
N THR A 95 5.86 16.99 11.32
CA THR A 95 5.35 15.72 11.87
C THR A 95 5.93 15.53 13.27
N ASP A 96 5.45 14.53 13.99
CA ASP A 96 6.19 13.94 15.07
C ASP A 96 7.52 13.37 14.53
N ASN A 97 8.53 13.25 15.37
CA ASN A 97 9.87 12.76 14.97
C ASN A 97 9.89 11.27 14.55
N LYS A 98 8.72 10.64 14.37
CA LYS A 98 8.56 9.21 14.05
C LYS A 98 8.45 8.93 12.56
N VAL A 99 8.30 9.96 11.73
CA VAL A 99 8.11 9.80 10.28
C VAL A 99 8.91 10.80 9.49
N THR A 100 9.26 10.44 8.26
CA THR A 100 9.86 11.35 7.30
C THR A 100 8.76 11.98 6.45
N LEU A 101 8.70 13.32 6.43
CA LEU A 101 7.73 14.07 5.63
C LEU A 101 8.30 14.40 4.26
N ILE A 102 7.53 14.13 3.20
CA ILE A 102 7.85 14.52 1.82
C ILE A 102 6.76 15.46 1.32
N ASN A 103 7.14 16.70 0.98
CA ASN A 103 6.22 17.75 0.55
C ASN A 103 6.24 17.99 -0.96
N ASP A 104 7.38 17.79 -1.59
CA ASP A 104 7.64 18.05 -3.00
C ASP A 104 8.62 17.04 -3.60
N ASN A 105 8.93 17.19 -4.88
CA ASN A 105 9.94 16.38 -5.58
C ASN A 105 9.76 14.86 -5.38
N ILE A 106 8.49 14.40 -5.38
CA ILE A 106 8.12 13.01 -5.04
C ILE A 106 8.94 12.02 -5.86
N PHE A 107 9.11 12.27 -7.17
CA PHE A 107 9.82 11.37 -8.07
C PHE A 107 11.28 11.17 -7.63
N GLU A 108 11.99 12.26 -7.37
CA GLU A 108 13.40 12.25 -6.96
C GLU A 108 13.59 11.63 -5.58
N GLU A 109 12.75 12.01 -4.60
CA GLU A 109 12.84 11.50 -3.23
C GLU A 109 12.54 9.99 -3.16
N VAL A 110 11.54 9.53 -3.92
CA VAL A 110 11.21 8.11 -4.00
C VAL A 110 12.31 7.32 -4.71
N ASN A 111 12.91 7.83 -5.78
CA ASN A 111 14.04 7.18 -6.43
C ASN A 111 15.29 7.12 -5.54
N LYS A 112 15.57 8.17 -4.76
CA LYS A 112 16.62 8.10 -3.72
C LYS A 112 16.32 6.99 -2.71
N LEU A 113 15.05 6.86 -2.27
CA LEU A 113 14.64 5.81 -1.35
C LEU A 113 14.78 4.42 -1.95
N LYS A 114 14.37 4.21 -3.21
CA LYS A 114 14.52 2.93 -3.91
C LYS A 114 15.98 2.48 -4.03
N ASN A 115 16.92 3.41 -4.12
CA ASN A 115 18.35 3.12 -4.25
C ASN A 115 19.06 2.91 -2.90
N LYS A 116 18.42 3.16 -1.76
CA LYS A 116 18.99 2.84 -0.44
C LYS A 116 19.02 1.32 -0.21
N PRO A 117 19.99 0.80 0.56
CA PRO A 117 19.90 -0.58 1.04
C PRO A 117 18.63 -0.81 1.85
N GLY A 118 17.97 -1.93 1.63
CA GLY A 118 16.74 -2.27 2.37
C GLY A 118 15.93 -3.35 1.68
N LYS A 119 14.76 -3.64 2.27
CA LYS A 119 13.72 -4.52 1.71
C LYS A 119 12.82 -3.73 0.76
N ASP A 120 11.80 -4.38 0.22
CA ASP A 120 10.80 -3.72 -0.62
C ASP A 120 9.96 -2.70 0.21
N ILE A 121 9.23 -1.84 -0.48
CA ILE A 121 8.51 -0.68 0.07
C ILE A 121 7.02 -0.90 -0.16
N TRP A 122 6.21 -0.74 0.86
CA TRP A 122 4.75 -0.80 0.76
C TRP A 122 4.16 0.57 0.47
N LEU A 123 3.49 0.74 -0.67
CA LEU A 123 2.62 1.87 -0.92
C LEU A 123 1.25 1.58 -0.30
N TYR A 124 1.04 2.11 0.92
CA TYR A 124 -0.23 1.98 1.63
C TYR A 124 -1.36 2.79 0.97
N GLY A 125 -1.05 4.00 0.55
CA GLY A 125 -2.02 4.90 -0.07
C GLY A 125 -2.34 6.12 0.82
N GLY A 126 -3.52 6.89 0.70
CA GLY A 126 -4.74 6.59 -0.06
C GLY A 126 -4.74 6.94 -1.56
N ALA A 127 -5.94 6.93 -2.15
CA ALA A 127 -6.16 7.01 -3.58
C ALA A 127 -5.36 8.12 -4.30
N SER A 128 -5.34 9.32 -3.78
CA SER A 128 -4.59 10.45 -4.39
C SER A 128 -3.08 10.21 -4.44
N LEU A 129 -2.49 9.57 -3.42
CA LEU A 129 -1.08 9.18 -3.43
C LEU A 129 -0.84 8.05 -4.43
N ILE A 130 -1.71 7.04 -4.45
CA ILE A 130 -1.65 5.93 -5.40
C ILE A 130 -1.69 6.47 -6.84
N THR A 131 -2.64 7.36 -7.15
CA THR A 131 -2.72 8.03 -8.46
C THR A 131 -1.43 8.74 -8.82
N THR A 132 -0.84 9.48 -7.88
CA THR A 132 0.43 10.19 -8.08
C THR A 132 1.55 9.21 -8.43
N PHE A 133 1.68 8.12 -7.67
CA PHE A 133 2.72 7.12 -7.90
C PHE A 133 2.55 6.38 -9.22
N ILE A 134 1.33 6.04 -9.59
CA ILE A 134 1.01 5.42 -10.88
C ILE A 134 1.38 6.36 -12.03
N ASN A 135 0.95 7.61 -11.97
CA ASN A 135 1.21 8.61 -13.01
C ASN A 135 2.70 8.97 -13.15
N LEU A 136 3.49 8.80 -12.09
CA LEU A 136 4.95 8.98 -12.10
C LEU A 136 5.71 7.69 -12.48
N GLY A 137 5.03 6.56 -12.72
CA GLY A 137 5.67 5.28 -13.04
C GLY A 137 6.49 4.69 -11.90
N LEU A 138 6.11 4.97 -10.64
CA LEU A 138 6.87 4.58 -9.45
C LEU A 138 6.42 3.23 -8.86
N VAL A 139 5.26 2.70 -9.25
CA VAL A 139 4.73 1.41 -8.76
C VAL A 139 5.33 0.27 -9.57
N ASP A 140 6.01 -0.65 -8.90
CA ASP A 140 6.63 -1.82 -9.56
C ASP A 140 5.72 -3.05 -9.54
N GLU A 141 4.90 -3.22 -8.49
CA GLU A 141 4.02 -4.37 -8.31
C GLU A 141 2.66 -3.92 -7.77
N PHE A 142 1.59 -4.48 -8.34
CA PHE A 142 0.21 -4.29 -7.89
C PHE A 142 -0.26 -5.61 -7.27
N ARG A 143 -0.56 -5.61 -5.98
CA ARG A 143 -1.13 -6.73 -5.23
C ARG A 143 -2.51 -6.31 -4.74
N LEU A 144 -3.54 -6.71 -5.44
CA LEU A 144 -4.91 -6.32 -5.14
C LEU A 144 -5.69 -7.51 -4.59
N SER A 145 -6.11 -7.43 -3.35
CA SER A 145 -7.01 -8.40 -2.74
C SER A 145 -8.45 -8.01 -3.04
N VAL A 146 -9.02 -8.62 -4.09
CA VAL A 146 -10.39 -8.35 -4.54
C VAL A 146 -11.36 -9.09 -3.64
N HIS A 147 -12.16 -8.32 -2.90
CA HIS A 147 -13.16 -8.82 -1.97
C HIS A 147 -14.48 -9.12 -2.67
N PRO A 148 -15.21 -10.15 -2.26
CA PRO A 148 -16.47 -10.58 -2.88
C PRO A 148 -17.65 -9.68 -2.46
N VAL A 149 -17.52 -8.37 -2.68
CA VAL A 149 -18.52 -7.35 -2.34
C VAL A 149 -18.60 -6.30 -3.43
N ILE A 150 -19.80 -5.78 -3.67
CA ILE A 150 -20.10 -4.64 -4.52
C ILE A 150 -20.67 -3.56 -3.63
N LEU A 151 -20.04 -2.39 -3.60
CA LEU A 151 -20.51 -1.24 -2.82
C LEU A 151 -21.46 -0.32 -3.61
N GLY A 152 -21.32 -0.29 -4.94
CA GLY A 152 -22.07 0.60 -5.82
C GLY A 152 -21.57 2.04 -5.81
N GLU A 153 -21.09 2.54 -4.68
CA GLU A 153 -20.51 3.88 -4.53
C GLU A 153 -19.45 3.88 -3.40
N GLY A 154 -18.50 4.80 -3.51
CA GLY A 154 -17.39 4.88 -2.56
C GLY A 154 -16.18 5.58 -3.17
N LYS A 155 -15.03 5.37 -2.62
CA LYS A 155 -13.77 5.93 -3.11
C LYS A 155 -13.09 4.94 -4.07
N PRO A 156 -13.05 5.23 -5.37
CA PRO A 156 -12.43 4.33 -6.33
C PRO A 156 -10.90 4.26 -6.13
N LEU A 157 -10.34 3.07 -6.39
CA LEU A 157 -8.90 2.86 -6.34
C LEU A 157 -8.18 3.67 -7.44
N PHE A 158 -8.68 3.60 -8.67
CA PHE A 158 -8.07 4.23 -9.84
C PHE A 158 -8.87 5.44 -10.28
N ILE A 159 -8.34 6.64 -10.01
CA ILE A 159 -8.89 7.93 -10.42
C ILE A 159 -7.80 8.73 -11.13
N ASP A 160 -8.18 9.55 -12.11
CA ASP A 160 -7.27 10.49 -12.80
C ASP A 160 -5.98 9.85 -13.34
N ILE A 161 -6.06 8.60 -13.80
CA ILE A 161 -4.94 7.91 -14.45
C ILE A 161 -4.74 8.50 -15.85
N LYS A 162 -3.58 9.14 -16.04
CA LYS A 162 -3.28 9.92 -17.27
C LYS A 162 -3.04 9.08 -18.51
N GLN A 163 -2.54 7.86 -18.34
CA GLN A 163 -2.16 6.98 -19.45
C GLN A 163 -2.60 5.55 -19.18
N ARG A 164 -2.95 4.84 -20.25
CA ARG A 164 -3.20 3.40 -20.16
C ARG A 164 -1.93 2.68 -19.72
N LEU A 165 -2.06 1.82 -18.72
CA LEU A 165 -1.02 0.91 -18.27
C LEU A 165 -1.39 -0.52 -18.65
N ASN A 166 -0.49 -1.20 -19.34
CA ASN A 166 -0.64 -2.62 -19.61
C ASN A 166 0.08 -3.40 -18.51
N LEU A 167 -0.64 -4.32 -17.90
CA LEU A 167 -0.14 -5.12 -16.78
C LEU A 167 -0.01 -6.58 -17.19
N LYS A 168 1.02 -7.23 -16.68
CA LYS A 168 1.24 -8.67 -16.81
C LYS A 168 0.85 -9.34 -15.49
N LEU A 169 -0.09 -10.27 -15.54
CA LEU A 169 -0.42 -11.10 -14.40
C LEU A 169 0.77 -12.01 -14.09
N VAL A 170 1.24 -11.97 -12.84
CA VAL A 170 2.38 -12.79 -12.38
C VAL A 170 1.95 -13.85 -11.36
N ASN A 171 0.87 -13.60 -10.61
CA ASN A 171 0.34 -14.57 -9.67
C ASN A 171 -1.14 -14.29 -9.34
N THR A 172 -1.86 -15.35 -8.95
CA THR A 172 -3.19 -15.28 -8.36
C THR A 172 -3.28 -16.21 -7.16
N LYS A 173 -3.98 -15.79 -6.12
CA LYS A 173 -4.26 -16.66 -4.97
C LYS A 173 -5.73 -16.49 -4.57
N ARG A 174 -6.44 -17.60 -4.40
CA ARG A 174 -7.80 -17.64 -3.84
C ARG A 174 -7.72 -18.03 -2.37
N PHE A 175 -8.46 -17.32 -1.54
CA PHE A 175 -8.57 -17.58 -0.11
C PHE A 175 -9.91 -18.23 0.23
N SER A 176 -9.99 -18.81 1.43
CA SER A 176 -11.19 -19.51 1.91
C SER A 176 -12.42 -18.61 2.03
N SER A 177 -12.20 -17.32 2.35
CA SER A 177 -13.24 -16.29 2.41
C SER A 177 -13.86 -15.90 1.07
N GLY A 178 -13.30 -16.37 -0.06
CA GLY A 178 -13.70 -15.97 -1.40
C GLY A 178 -12.93 -14.75 -1.93
N VAL A 179 -12.05 -14.15 -1.14
CA VAL A 179 -11.13 -13.11 -1.60
C VAL A 179 -10.18 -13.69 -2.64
N VAL A 180 -9.91 -12.94 -3.71
CA VAL A 180 -8.93 -13.29 -4.75
C VAL A 180 -7.83 -12.24 -4.80
N GLN A 181 -6.60 -12.63 -4.50
CA GLN A 181 -5.45 -11.75 -4.66
C GLN A 181 -4.90 -11.85 -6.08
N LEU A 182 -4.76 -10.72 -6.73
CA LEU A 182 -4.19 -10.55 -8.07
C LEU A 182 -2.86 -9.82 -7.95
N CYS A 183 -1.79 -10.41 -8.49
CA CYS A 183 -0.48 -9.79 -8.52
C CYS A 183 -0.08 -9.48 -9.97
N TYR A 184 0.18 -8.21 -10.25
CA TYR A 184 0.59 -7.74 -11.56
C TYR A 184 1.89 -6.94 -11.49
N HIS A 185 2.68 -7.04 -12.56
CA HIS A 185 3.77 -6.11 -12.85
C HIS A 185 3.40 -5.25 -14.05
N LEU A 186 4.08 -4.11 -14.22
CA LEU A 186 4.02 -3.40 -15.48
C LEU A 186 4.59 -4.29 -16.59
N ASN A 187 3.91 -4.32 -17.75
CA ASN A 187 4.52 -4.94 -18.93
C ASN A 187 5.74 -4.11 -19.34
N ASP A 188 6.87 -4.77 -19.55
CA ASP A 188 8.00 -4.17 -20.24
C ASP A 188 7.53 -3.65 -21.61
N LYS A 189 7.91 -2.42 -21.94
CA LYS A 189 7.60 -1.80 -23.22
C LYS A 189 8.37 -2.45 -24.34
#